data_97aa48a9203ee95c2eede92312fba6e5
#
_entry.id   97aa48a9203ee95c2eede92312fba6e5
#
_cell.length_a   1.000
_cell.length_b   1.000
_cell.length_c   1.000
_cell.angle_alpha   90.00
_cell.angle_beta   90.00
_cell.angle_gamma   90.00
#
_symmetry.space_group_name_H-M   'P 1'
#
loop_
_entity.id
_entity.type
_entity.pdbx_description
1 polymer ?
#
loop_
_entity_poly.entity_id
_entity_poly.type
_entity_poly.pdbx_seq_one_letter_code
_entity_poly.pdbx_strand_id
1 'polypeptide(L)'
;MQELKAALISAEVENPIDMEHIKLALQGYNFGNGYISWAKTNYGGYSYANAVEFSTMQAQRLGWEKYGDTQYPAHVLRYYPYGRAFTSGGNQAIVEVALTQLGNEGGQPYWSWYGFDGRVEWCACFVSWCADQCGYIESGIIPKFSGCVDGSNWFKGNGQWQDRNYEPQAGDIIFFDWEGDGETDHVGIVEKCENGVVYTVEGNSGDACRQKQYTVGSSSIYGYGVPAY
;
A
#
# COMPACT_ATOMS: atom_id res chain seq x y z
N MET A 1 22.82 8.90 -14.07
CA MET A 1 21.76 9.42 -14.98
C MET A 1 21.63 8.64 -16.29
N GLN A 2 22.69 8.16 -16.92
CA GLN A 2 22.60 7.38 -18.18
C GLN A 2 21.87 6.04 -18.00
N GLU A 3 22.08 5.32 -16.90
CA GLU A 3 21.45 4.01 -16.65
C GLU A 3 19.96 4.10 -16.42
N LEU A 4 19.47 5.09 -15.66
CA LEU A 4 18.03 5.29 -15.48
C LEU A 4 17.32 5.64 -16.80
N LYS A 5 17.95 6.48 -17.63
CA LYS A 5 17.43 6.78 -18.97
C LYS A 5 17.34 5.52 -19.84
N ALA A 6 18.34 4.65 -19.78
CA ALA A 6 18.33 3.38 -20.50
C ALA A 6 17.21 2.46 -20.00
N ALA A 7 16.97 2.39 -18.68
CA ALA A 7 15.89 1.62 -18.10
C ALA A 7 14.51 2.14 -18.53
N LEU A 8 14.30 3.47 -18.54
CA LEU A 8 13.05 4.10 -19.00
C LEU A 8 12.77 3.77 -20.48
N ILE A 9 13.79 3.81 -21.33
CA ILE A 9 13.68 3.45 -22.76
C ILE A 9 13.38 1.96 -22.90
N SER A 10 14.09 1.08 -22.19
CA SER A 10 13.91 -0.37 -22.26
C SER A 10 12.53 -0.83 -21.74
N ALA A 11 11.97 -0.11 -20.78
CA ALA A 11 10.64 -0.32 -20.28
C ALA A 11 9.54 0.32 -21.15
N GLU A 12 9.92 1.11 -22.18
CA GLU A 12 8.99 1.78 -23.10
C GLU A 12 8.08 2.81 -22.38
N VAL A 13 8.63 3.56 -21.42
CA VAL A 13 7.89 4.62 -20.73
C VAL A 13 7.55 5.74 -21.70
N GLU A 14 6.27 6.01 -21.91
CA GLU A 14 5.77 6.98 -22.88
C GLU A 14 5.63 8.39 -22.30
N ASN A 15 5.26 8.49 -21.01
CA ASN A 15 4.98 9.77 -20.38
C ASN A 15 5.13 9.69 -18.84
N PRO A 16 5.10 10.84 -18.12
CA PRO A 16 5.29 10.85 -16.66
C PRO A 16 4.19 10.16 -15.81
N ILE A 17 3.05 9.82 -16.39
CA ILE A 17 1.95 9.13 -15.70
C ILE A 17 1.83 7.65 -16.11
N ASP A 18 2.74 7.15 -16.91
CA ASP A 18 2.82 5.75 -17.33
C ASP A 18 3.41 4.89 -16.21
N MET A 19 2.62 4.73 -15.14
CA MET A 19 3.07 4.11 -13.89
C MET A 19 3.48 2.65 -14.04
N GLU A 20 2.84 1.90 -14.92
CA GLU A 20 3.15 0.49 -15.20
C GLU A 20 4.59 0.35 -15.72
N HIS A 21 4.93 1.09 -16.77
CA HIS A 21 6.26 1.07 -17.35
C HIS A 21 7.30 1.80 -16.48
N ILE A 22 6.89 2.84 -15.74
CA ILE A 22 7.78 3.52 -14.78
C ILE A 22 8.22 2.55 -13.66
N LYS A 23 7.30 1.78 -13.07
CA LYS A 23 7.64 0.76 -12.06
C LYS A 23 8.60 -0.29 -12.62
N LEU A 24 8.33 -0.77 -13.84
CA LEU A 24 9.22 -1.70 -14.54
C LEU A 24 10.61 -1.13 -14.76
N ALA A 25 10.70 0.12 -15.20
CA ALA A 25 11.98 0.83 -15.40
C ALA A 25 12.75 0.99 -14.10
N LEU A 26 12.08 1.40 -13.02
CA LEU A 26 12.70 1.60 -11.71
C LEU A 26 13.24 0.28 -11.16
N GLN A 27 12.46 -0.80 -11.24
CA GLN A 27 12.94 -2.11 -10.78
C GLN A 27 14.10 -2.62 -11.64
N GLY A 28 14.04 -2.39 -12.95
CA GLY A 28 15.15 -2.69 -13.85
C GLY A 28 16.40 -1.85 -13.59
N TYR A 29 16.27 -0.59 -13.21
CA TYR A 29 17.38 0.23 -12.76
C TYR A 29 18.06 -0.34 -11.50
N ASN A 30 17.27 -0.86 -10.55
CA ASN A 30 17.79 -1.47 -9.33
C ASN A 30 18.44 -2.84 -9.56
N PHE A 31 17.82 -3.69 -10.39
CA PHE A 31 18.25 -5.07 -10.63
C PHE A 31 19.17 -5.22 -11.86
N GLY A 32 19.35 -4.16 -12.64
CA GLY A 32 19.93 -4.23 -13.97
C GLY A 32 18.88 -4.50 -15.06
N ASN A 33 19.14 -4.03 -16.29
CA ASN A 33 18.19 -4.08 -17.41
C ASN A 33 17.76 -5.48 -17.83
N GLY A 34 18.47 -6.52 -17.42
CA GLY A 34 18.05 -7.91 -17.61
C GLY A 34 16.72 -8.27 -16.94
N TYR A 35 16.38 -7.58 -15.84
CA TYR A 35 15.07 -7.74 -15.21
C TYR A 35 13.93 -7.30 -16.13
N ILE A 36 14.08 -6.16 -16.82
CA ILE A 36 13.02 -5.60 -17.68
C ILE A 36 12.60 -6.60 -18.75
N SER A 37 13.57 -7.15 -19.49
CA SER A 37 13.29 -8.15 -20.54
C SER A 37 12.72 -9.44 -19.97
N TRP A 38 13.23 -9.89 -18.83
CA TRP A 38 12.73 -11.09 -18.16
C TRP A 38 11.29 -10.91 -17.67
N ALA A 39 10.97 -9.78 -17.02
CA ALA A 39 9.63 -9.50 -16.51
C ALA A 39 8.61 -9.31 -17.64
N LYS A 40 8.98 -8.61 -18.72
CA LYS A 40 8.12 -8.48 -19.92
C LYS A 40 7.83 -9.82 -20.56
N THR A 41 8.83 -10.68 -20.72
CA THR A 41 8.67 -11.98 -21.40
C THR A 41 7.84 -12.96 -20.59
N ASN A 42 8.02 -13.03 -19.27
CA ASN A 42 7.39 -14.06 -18.45
C ASN A 42 6.08 -13.61 -17.80
N TYR A 43 5.89 -12.29 -17.58
CA TYR A 43 4.78 -11.75 -16.80
C TYR A 43 4.07 -10.55 -17.45
N GLY A 44 4.53 -10.09 -18.60
CA GLY A 44 3.98 -8.93 -19.28
C GLY A 44 4.39 -7.58 -18.69
N GLY A 45 5.10 -7.53 -17.55
CA GLY A 45 5.51 -6.30 -16.90
C GLY A 45 5.96 -6.49 -15.45
N TYR A 46 5.98 -5.40 -14.67
CA TYR A 46 6.35 -5.40 -13.28
C TYR A 46 5.23 -5.93 -12.38
N SER A 47 5.61 -6.73 -11.40
CA SER A 47 4.85 -6.96 -10.17
C SER A 47 5.81 -7.13 -9.00
N TYR A 48 5.36 -6.88 -7.79
CA TYR A 48 6.16 -7.15 -6.59
C TYR A 48 6.54 -8.65 -6.52
N ALA A 49 5.61 -9.53 -6.83
CA ALA A 49 5.85 -10.98 -6.83
C ALA A 49 7.01 -11.38 -7.75
N ASN A 50 7.02 -10.87 -8.99
CA ASN A 50 8.11 -11.20 -9.92
C ASN A 50 9.43 -10.50 -9.57
N ALA A 51 9.39 -9.35 -8.89
CA ALA A 51 10.59 -8.72 -8.35
C ALA A 51 11.21 -9.58 -7.24
N VAL A 52 10.41 -10.15 -6.33
CA VAL A 52 10.86 -11.09 -5.29
C VAL A 52 11.46 -12.35 -5.93
N GLU A 53 10.78 -12.94 -6.92
CA GLU A 53 11.25 -14.13 -7.62
C GLU A 53 12.60 -13.89 -8.29
N PHE A 54 12.73 -12.80 -9.06
CA PHE A 54 13.99 -12.46 -9.72
C PHE A 54 15.11 -12.20 -8.72
N SER A 55 14.84 -11.47 -7.63
CA SER A 55 15.79 -11.24 -6.54
C SER A 55 16.28 -12.56 -5.96
N THR A 56 15.38 -13.50 -5.67
CA THR A 56 15.68 -14.81 -5.12
C THR A 56 16.57 -15.64 -6.08
N MET A 57 16.20 -15.69 -7.37
CA MET A 57 16.99 -16.38 -8.38
C MET A 57 18.41 -15.83 -8.50
N GLN A 58 18.57 -14.50 -8.51
CA GLN A 58 19.88 -13.86 -8.63
C GLN A 58 20.71 -14.04 -7.37
N ALA A 59 20.10 -13.94 -6.18
CA ALA A 59 20.77 -14.19 -4.90
C ALA A 59 21.31 -15.61 -4.83
N GLN A 60 20.51 -16.62 -5.19
CA GLN A 60 20.93 -18.02 -5.26
C GLN A 60 22.08 -18.23 -6.25
N ARG A 61 21.97 -17.65 -7.46
CA ARG A 61 23.02 -17.76 -8.49
C ARG A 61 24.36 -17.19 -8.05
N LEU A 62 24.32 -16.10 -7.24
CA LEU A 62 25.52 -15.38 -6.80
C LEU A 62 26.04 -15.85 -5.43
N GLY A 63 25.29 -16.68 -4.72
CA GLY A 63 25.59 -17.06 -3.35
C GLY A 63 25.41 -15.92 -2.35
N TRP A 64 24.50 -14.99 -2.63
CA TRP A 64 24.21 -13.83 -1.80
C TRP A 64 22.97 -14.07 -0.94
N GLU A 65 22.89 -13.40 0.20
CA GLU A 65 21.71 -13.44 1.07
C GLU A 65 20.51 -12.73 0.42
N LYS A 66 20.76 -11.61 -0.27
CA LYS A 66 19.74 -10.80 -0.94
C LYS A 66 20.31 -10.16 -2.21
N TYR A 67 19.48 -10.00 -3.24
CA TYR A 67 19.84 -9.31 -4.47
C TYR A 67 18.96 -8.07 -4.66
N GLY A 68 19.55 -6.89 -4.53
CA GLY A 68 18.88 -5.60 -4.72
C GLY A 68 17.71 -5.35 -3.76
N ASP A 69 16.89 -4.37 -4.11
CA ASP A 69 15.69 -3.97 -3.37
C ASP A 69 14.43 -4.33 -4.15
N THR A 70 13.66 -5.30 -3.65
CA THR A 70 12.42 -5.76 -4.29
C THR A 70 11.29 -4.72 -4.23
N GLN A 71 11.41 -3.71 -3.36
CA GLN A 71 10.44 -2.63 -3.19
C GLN A 71 10.94 -1.29 -3.77
N TYR A 72 12.00 -1.31 -4.57
CA TYR A 72 12.62 -0.10 -5.10
C TYR A 72 11.64 0.87 -5.79
N PRO A 73 10.68 0.40 -6.63
CA PRO A 73 9.68 1.30 -7.19
C PRO A 73 8.86 2.04 -6.13
N ALA A 74 8.39 1.35 -5.10
CA ALA A 74 7.63 1.96 -4.01
C ALA A 74 8.48 3.00 -3.25
N HIS A 75 9.73 2.68 -2.95
CA HIS A 75 10.65 3.59 -2.25
C HIS A 75 10.96 4.87 -3.04
N VAL A 76 11.02 4.79 -4.38
CA VAL A 76 11.26 5.95 -5.24
C VAL A 76 9.98 6.73 -5.48
N LEU A 77 8.88 6.04 -5.78
CA LEU A 77 7.63 6.68 -6.22
C LEU A 77 6.92 7.44 -5.09
N ARG A 78 7.25 7.19 -3.83
CA ARG A 78 6.75 8.01 -2.71
C ARG A 78 7.07 9.50 -2.86
N TYR A 79 8.12 9.84 -3.61
CA TYR A 79 8.52 11.23 -3.92
C TYR A 79 8.05 11.69 -5.30
N TYR A 80 7.34 10.85 -6.06
CA TYR A 80 6.98 11.13 -7.44
C TYR A 80 5.60 11.81 -7.52
N PRO A 81 5.51 13.10 -7.92
CA PRO A 81 4.27 13.86 -7.82
C PRO A 81 3.18 13.41 -8.80
N TYR A 82 3.57 12.83 -9.94
CA TYR A 82 2.64 12.52 -11.02
C TYR A 82 1.75 11.30 -10.76
N GLY A 83 2.19 10.35 -9.94
CA GLY A 83 1.39 9.19 -9.54
C GLY A 83 0.23 9.54 -8.58
N ARG A 84 0.25 10.75 -8.02
CA ARG A 84 -0.74 11.21 -7.03
C ARG A 84 -1.92 11.97 -7.65
N ALA A 85 -1.84 12.38 -8.92
CA ALA A 85 -2.72 13.40 -9.50
C ALA A 85 -3.84 12.89 -10.42
N PHE A 86 -3.93 11.58 -10.72
CA PHE A 86 -4.72 11.12 -11.87
C PHE A 86 -5.66 9.95 -11.63
N THR A 87 -6.05 9.68 -10.37
CA THR A 87 -7.12 8.72 -10.12
C THR A 87 -8.44 9.45 -9.94
N SER A 88 -9.33 9.30 -10.91
CA SER A 88 -10.72 9.72 -10.78
C SER A 88 -11.44 8.80 -9.78
N GLY A 89 -11.65 9.29 -8.55
CA GLY A 89 -12.32 8.56 -7.49
C GLY A 89 -11.37 7.65 -6.68
N GLY A 90 -11.23 7.98 -5.39
CA GLY A 90 -10.35 7.29 -4.45
C GLY A 90 -8.86 7.50 -4.72
N ASN A 91 -8.00 7.22 -3.76
CA ASN A 91 -6.58 7.40 -3.93
C ASN A 91 -5.84 6.07 -4.09
N GLN A 92 -5.38 5.77 -5.30
CA GLN A 92 -4.64 4.57 -5.63
C GLN A 92 -3.23 4.54 -5.02
N ALA A 93 -2.62 5.70 -4.70
CA ALA A 93 -1.24 5.72 -4.20
C ALA A 93 -1.09 5.00 -2.84
N ILE A 94 -2.00 5.22 -1.90
CA ILE A 94 -1.96 4.53 -0.61
C ILE A 94 -2.25 3.03 -0.76
N VAL A 95 -3.14 2.67 -1.70
CA VAL A 95 -3.45 1.26 -2.03
C VAL A 95 -2.22 0.57 -2.59
N GLU A 96 -1.52 1.21 -3.54
CA GLU A 96 -0.31 0.65 -4.13
C GLU A 96 0.80 0.46 -3.08
N VAL A 97 0.99 1.43 -2.19
CA VAL A 97 1.92 1.29 -1.05
C VAL A 97 1.53 0.09 -0.19
N ALA A 98 0.25 -0.03 0.18
CA ALA A 98 -0.24 -1.12 1.00
C ALA A 98 -0.05 -2.49 0.33
N LEU A 99 -0.34 -2.61 -0.96
CA LEU A 99 -0.17 -3.85 -1.73
C LEU A 99 1.29 -4.32 -1.80
N THR A 100 2.27 -3.38 -1.79
CA THR A 100 3.69 -3.75 -1.74
C THR A 100 4.10 -4.40 -0.42
N GLN A 101 3.27 -4.32 0.61
CA GLN A 101 3.55 -4.84 1.94
C GLN A 101 2.97 -6.24 2.19
N LEU A 102 2.24 -6.79 1.22
CA LEU A 102 1.61 -8.12 1.37
C LEU A 102 2.63 -9.19 1.76
N GLY A 103 2.28 -9.99 2.76
CA GLY A 103 3.11 -11.07 3.29
C GLY A 103 4.12 -10.62 4.35
N ASN A 104 4.26 -9.33 4.67
CA ASN A 104 5.05 -8.90 5.82
C ASN A 104 4.39 -9.39 7.11
N GLU A 105 5.20 -9.95 8.01
CA GLU A 105 4.78 -10.53 9.30
C GLU A 105 5.40 -9.77 10.47
N GLY A 106 4.73 -9.80 11.64
CA GLY A 106 5.21 -9.22 12.91
C GLY A 106 5.22 -7.70 12.99
N GLY A 107 4.99 -7.00 11.86
CA GLY A 107 4.77 -5.55 11.79
C GLY A 107 5.91 -4.65 12.24
N GLN A 108 7.13 -5.18 12.43
CA GLN A 108 8.28 -4.42 12.93
C GLN A 108 8.55 -3.13 12.15
N PRO A 109 8.48 -3.07 10.81
CA PRO A 109 8.70 -1.84 10.06
C PRO A 109 7.69 -0.73 10.39
N TYR A 110 6.48 -1.08 10.83
CA TYR A 110 5.39 -0.13 11.07
C TYR A 110 5.35 0.37 12.50
N TRP A 111 5.37 -0.55 13.49
CA TRP A 111 5.33 -0.15 14.89
C TRP A 111 6.62 0.52 15.34
N SER A 112 7.81 0.10 14.84
CA SER A 112 9.07 0.79 15.15
C SER A 112 9.19 2.16 14.50
N TRP A 113 8.70 2.32 13.25
CA TRP A 113 8.60 3.63 12.60
C TRP A 113 7.67 4.58 13.39
N TYR A 114 6.58 4.04 13.94
CA TYR A 114 5.66 4.84 14.76
C TYR A 114 6.33 5.38 16.02
N GLY A 115 7.27 4.64 16.60
CA GLY A 115 8.04 4.98 17.78
C GLY A 115 7.91 3.98 18.94
N PHE A 116 7.39 2.78 18.69
CA PHE A 116 7.34 1.72 19.71
C PHE A 116 8.64 0.92 19.74
N ASP A 117 9.12 0.61 20.95
CA ASP A 117 10.35 -0.18 21.18
C ASP A 117 10.14 -1.69 21.10
N GLY A 118 8.90 -2.15 21.00
CA GLY A 118 8.53 -3.56 20.95
C GLY A 118 7.23 -3.78 20.19
N ARG A 119 6.92 -5.06 19.94
CA ARG A 119 5.70 -5.45 19.23
C ARG A 119 4.45 -4.97 19.97
N VAL A 120 3.58 -4.32 19.24
CA VAL A 120 2.23 -3.90 19.63
C VAL A 120 1.22 -4.42 18.61
N GLU A 121 -0.07 -4.21 18.83
CA GLU A 121 -1.07 -4.33 17.75
C GLU A 121 -0.80 -3.24 16.72
N TRP A 122 -0.59 -3.62 15.46
CA TRP A 122 0.04 -2.74 14.48
C TRP A 122 -0.83 -2.40 13.25
N CYS A 123 -2.12 -2.74 13.26
CA CYS A 123 -3.02 -2.42 12.15
C CYS A 123 -3.08 -0.90 11.88
N ALA A 124 -3.23 -0.09 12.93
CA ALA A 124 -3.26 1.37 12.84
C ALA A 124 -1.88 1.96 12.49
N CYS A 125 -0.80 1.39 13.02
CA CYS A 125 0.56 1.76 12.64
C CYS A 125 0.83 1.51 11.14
N PHE A 126 0.31 0.41 10.60
CA PHE A 126 0.40 0.07 9.19
C PHE A 126 -0.29 1.11 8.30
N VAL A 127 -1.54 1.48 8.62
CA VAL A 127 -2.29 2.50 7.87
C VAL A 127 -1.56 3.84 7.93
N SER A 128 -1.11 4.26 9.12
CA SER A 128 -0.33 5.48 9.30
C SER A 128 0.98 5.46 8.51
N TRP A 129 1.68 4.32 8.50
CA TRP A 129 2.91 4.17 7.72
C TRP A 129 2.63 4.30 6.21
N CYS A 130 1.60 3.65 5.70
CA CYS A 130 1.20 3.79 4.30
C CYS A 130 0.84 5.24 3.94
N ALA A 131 0.13 5.94 4.82
CA ALA A 131 -0.21 7.35 4.65
C ALA A 131 1.05 8.25 4.64
N ASP A 132 2.02 7.98 5.51
CA ASP A 132 3.30 8.70 5.54
C ASP A 132 4.10 8.51 4.24
N GLN A 133 4.17 7.28 3.73
CA GLN A 133 4.85 7.00 2.45
C GLN A 133 4.25 7.79 1.27
N CYS A 134 2.98 8.20 1.38
CA CYS A 134 2.30 9.05 0.40
C CYS A 134 2.37 10.55 0.74
N GLY A 135 2.95 10.94 1.88
CA GLY A 135 2.99 12.33 2.36
C GLY A 135 1.64 12.83 2.90
N TYR A 136 0.69 11.93 3.20
CA TYR A 136 -0.66 12.29 3.64
C TYR A 136 -0.74 12.69 5.11
N ILE A 137 0.23 12.28 5.92
CA ILE A 137 0.36 12.76 7.30
C ILE A 137 0.83 14.21 7.31
N GLU A 138 1.88 14.54 6.56
CA GLU A 138 2.43 15.89 6.48
C GLU A 138 1.42 16.89 5.90
N SER A 139 0.64 16.47 4.90
CA SER A 139 -0.42 17.30 4.29
C SER A 139 -1.71 17.36 5.11
N GLY A 140 -1.83 16.59 6.20
CA GLY A 140 -3.02 16.57 7.05
C GLY A 140 -4.24 15.86 6.45
N ILE A 141 -4.06 15.10 5.37
CA ILE A 141 -5.12 14.34 4.69
C ILE A 141 -5.52 13.12 5.52
N ILE A 142 -4.55 12.41 6.10
CA ILE A 142 -4.74 11.27 7.00
C ILE A 142 -3.93 11.54 8.28
N PRO A 143 -4.50 11.35 9.48
CA PRO A 143 -3.77 11.57 10.72
C PRO A 143 -2.72 10.46 10.95
N LYS A 144 -1.69 10.75 11.75
CA LYS A 144 -0.83 9.72 12.33
C LYS A 144 -1.51 9.15 13.57
N PHE A 145 -1.91 7.89 13.56
CA PHE A 145 -2.59 7.21 14.67
C PHE A 145 -2.07 5.79 14.87
N SER A 146 -2.10 5.30 16.11
CA SER A 146 -1.73 3.92 16.49
C SER A 146 -2.88 3.16 17.15
N GLY A 147 -3.99 3.84 17.45
CA GLY A 147 -5.22 3.27 17.97
C GLY A 147 -6.37 3.44 16.98
N CYS A 148 -7.17 2.39 16.78
CA CYS A 148 -8.29 2.42 15.84
C CYS A 148 -9.35 3.43 16.24
N VAL A 149 -9.63 3.54 17.57
CA VAL A 149 -10.58 4.53 18.14
C VAL A 149 -10.14 5.95 17.84
N ASP A 150 -8.86 6.27 18.01
CA ASP A 150 -8.33 7.62 17.73
C ASP A 150 -8.47 7.96 16.24
N GLY A 151 -8.13 7.02 15.35
CA GLY A 151 -8.27 7.18 13.92
C GLY A 151 -9.72 7.43 13.50
N SER A 152 -10.66 6.61 13.96
CA SER A 152 -12.09 6.77 13.64
C SER A 152 -12.66 8.08 14.16
N ASN A 153 -12.29 8.48 15.37
CA ASN A 153 -12.73 9.74 15.98
C ASN A 153 -12.20 10.96 15.22
N TRP A 154 -10.96 10.89 14.70
CA TRP A 154 -10.42 11.97 13.88
C TRP A 154 -11.25 12.18 12.61
N PHE A 155 -11.57 11.12 11.86
CA PHE A 155 -12.40 11.22 10.65
C PHE A 155 -13.81 11.73 10.97
N LYS A 156 -14.43 11.26 12.07
CA LYS A 156 -15.73 11.75 12.54
C LYS A 156 -15.68 13.24 12.89
N GLY A 157 -14.65 13.66 13.61
CA GLY A 157 -14.46 15.06 14.03
C GLY A 157 -14.23 16.03 12.86
N ASN A 158 -13.71 15.55 11.74
CA ASN A 158 -13.49 16.33 10.53
C ASN A 158 -14.65 16.24 9.50
N GLY A 159 -15.75 15.57 9.83
CA GLY A 159 -16.87 15.37 8.91
C GLY A 159 -16.55 14.47 7.71
N GLN A 160 -15.52 13.63 7.83
CA GLN A 160 -15.00 12.71 6.82
C GLN A 160 -15.34 11.25 7.16
N TRP A 161 -16.56 11.03 7.68
CA TRP A 161 -16.99 9.71 8.12
C TRP A 161 -18.23 9.24 7.36
N GLN A 162 -18.23 7.97 6.95
CA GLN A 162 -19.37 7.28 6.35
C GLN A 162 -19.70 6.00 7.16
N ASP A 163 -20.98 5.63 7.19
CA ASP A 163 -21.43 4.43 7.86
C ASP A 163 -21.13 3.16 7.04
N ARG A 164 -21.42 1.99 7.62
CA ARG A 164 -21.16 0.68 7.01
C ARG A 164 -21.87 0.42 5.68
N ASN A 165 -22.92 1.17 5.34
CA ASN A 165 -23.68 0.98 4.10
C ASN A 165 -23.12 1.81 2.95
N TYR A 166 -22.16 2.67 3.23
CA TYR A 166 -21.44 3.42 2.21
C TYR A 166 -20.70 2.47 1.26
N GLU A 167 -20.72 2.74 -0.02
CA GLU A 167 -19.94 2.05 -1.04
C GLU A 167 -18.56 2.73 -1.17
N PRO A 168 -17.51 2.17 -0.53
CA PRO A 168 -16.24 2.85 -0.42
C PRO A 168 -15.45 2.85 -1.72
N GLN A 169 -14.55 3.81 -1.82
CA GLN A 169 -13.62 3.93 -2.93
C GLN A 169 -12.20 3.48 -2.53
N ALA A 170 -11.36 3.24 -3.53
CA ALA A 170 -9.96 2.93 -3.31
C ALA A 170 -9.28 4.05 -2.49
N GLY A 171 -8.57 3.68 -1.44
CA GLY A 171 -7.89 4.59 -0.52
C GLY A 171 -8.72 5.01 0.69
N ASP A 172 -10.02 4.76 0.74
CA ASP A 172 -10.79 4.96 1.96
C ASP A 172 -10.24 4.07 3.09
N ILE A 173 -10.39 4.53 4.34
CA ILE A 173 -9.91 3.83 5.52
C ILE A 173 -11.08 3.12 6.17
N ILE A 174 -11.07 1.79 6.16
CA ILE A 174 -12.14 0.97 6.73
C ILE A 174 -11.84 0.64 8.20
N PHE A 175 -12.85 0.80 9.06
CA PHE A 175 -12.77 0.47 10.49
C PHE A 175 -13.76 -0.63 10.83
N PHE A 176 -13.35 -1.51 11.72
CA PHE A 176 -14.13 -2.68 12.14
C PHE A 176 -14.44 -2.62 13.64
N ASP A 177 -15.59 -3.19 13.99
CA ASP A 177 -16.04 -3.49 15.35
C ASP A 177 -16.50 -4.96 15.30
N TRP A 178 -15.62 -5.86 15.69
CA TRP A 178 -15.91 -7.30 15.63
C TRP A 178 -16.65 -7.80 16.87
N GLU A 179 -16.48 -7.11 17.99
CA GLU A 179 -17.10 -7.46 19.26
C GLU A 179 -18.51 -6.88 19.40
N GLY A 180 -18.84 -5.84 18.60
CA GLY A 180 -20.15 -5.20 18.55
C GLY A 180 -20.43 -4.32 19.77
N ASP A 181 -19.37 -3.80 20.41
CA ASP A 181 -19.46 -2.97 21.60
C ASP A 181 -19.51 -1.46 21.30
N GLY A 182 -19.36 -1.09 20.01
CA GLY A 182 -19.39 0.30 19.54
C GLY A 182 -18.03 0.98 19.53
N GLU A 183 -16.95 0.25 19.78
CA GLU A 183 -15.57 0.70 19.63
C GLU A 183 -14.89 0.01 18.44
N THR A 184 -13.84 0.60 17.91
CA THR A 184 -13.16 0.04 16.74
C THR A 184 -11.97 -0.81 17.14
N ASP A 185 -11.97 -2.08 16.69
CA ASP A 185 -10.97 -3.11 17.00
C ASP A 185 -9.86 -3.17 15.97
N HIS A 186 -10.18 -2.85 14.72
CA HIS A 186 -9.28 -3.05 13.59
C HIS A 186 -9.47 -1.97 12.52
N VAL A 187 -8.43 -1.81 11.68
CA VAL A 187 -8.43 -0.84 10.59
C VAL A 187 -7.64 -1.37 9.39
N GLY A 188 -8.10 -1.03 8.20
CA GLY A 188 -7.44 -1.36 6.94
C GLY A 188 -7.59 -0.26 5.90
N ILE A 189 -7.04 -0.51 4.73
CA ILE A 189 -7.13 0.37 3.55
C ILE A 189 -8.01 -0.33 2.52
N VAL A 190 -9.01 0.37 2.00
CA VAL A 190 -9.85 -0.13 0.92
C VAL A 190 -9.03 -0.18 -0.36
N GLU A 191 -8.91 -1.37 -0.95
CA GLU A 191 -8.30 -1.57 -2.26
C GLU A 191 -9.27 -1.17 -3.38
N LYS A 192 -10.51 -1.65 -3.27
CA LYS A 192 -11.62 -1.39 -4.21
C LYS A 192 -12.95 -1.85 -3.62
N CYS A 193 -14.04 -1.40 -4.22
CA CYS A 193 -15.37 -1.97 -4.00
C CYS A 193 -15.99 -2.37 -5.35
N GLU A 194 -16.42 -3.61 -5.48
CA GLU A 194 -17.03 -4.13 -6.70
C GLU A 194 -18.19 -5.06 -6.35
N ASN A 195 -19.35 -4.84 -6.99
CA ASN A 195 -20.54 -5.68 -6.83
C ASN A 195 -20.98 -5.88 -5.36
N GLY A 196 -20.86 -4.83 -4.53
CA GLY A 196 -21.20 -4.87 -3.11
C GLY A 196 -20.18 -5.62 -2.24
N VAL A 197 -18.99 -5.91 -2.76
CA VAL A 197 -17.87 -6.51 -2.03
C VAL A 197 -16.74 -5.49 -1.92
N VAL A 198 -16.32 -5.22 -0.68
CA VAL A 198 -15.17 -4.39 -0.34
C VAL A 198 -13.94 -5.27 -0.24
N TYR A 199 -12.91 -4.96 -1.00
CA TYR A 199 -11.58 -5.57 -0.90
C TYR A 199 -10.66 -4.64 -0.13
N THR A 200 -9.85 -5.19 0.78
CA THR A 200 -9.00 -4.43 1.69
C THR A 200 -7.58 -4.95 1.70
N VAL A 201 -6.65 -4.08 2.08
CA VAL A 201 -5.30 -4.45 2.51
C VAL A 201 -5.16 -4.09 3.98
N GLU A 202 -4.86 -5.08 4.81
CA GLU A 202 -4.86 -4.97 6.26
C GLU A 202 -3.53 -5.39 6.86
N GLY A 203 -2.97 -4.53 7.71
CA GLY A 203 -1.86 -4.90 8.58
C GLY A 203 -2.37 -5.61 9.83
N ASN A 204 -1.55 -6.46 10.43
CA ASN A 204 -1.89 -7.21 11.64
C ASN A 204 -3.09 -8.17 11.52
N SER A 205 -3.43 -8.56 10.31
CA SER A 205 -4.48 -9.57 10.07
C SER A 205 -3.89 -10.96 10.25
N GLY A 206 -3.99 -11.51 11.49
CA GLY A 206 -3.28 -12.72 11.89
C GLY A 206 -1.76 -12.53 11.86
N ASP A 207 -1.30 -11.41 12.43
CA ASP A 207 0.09 -10.97 12.52
C ASP A 207 0.80 -10.77 11.17
N ALA A 208 0.04 -10.59 10.08
CA ALA A 208 0.58 -10.37 8.74
C ALA A 208 -0.17 -9.28 7.99
N CYS A 209 0.46 -8.73 6.94
CA CYS A 209 -0.20 -7.89 5.96
C CYS A 209 -0.91 -8.76 4.93
N ARG A 210 -2.25 -8.64 4.83
CA ARG A 210 -3.10 -9.51 4.00
C ARG A 210 -4.17 -8.75 3.23
N GLN A 211 -4.53 -9.28 2.08
CA GLN A 211 -5.79 -8.91 1.42
C GLN A 211 -6.96 -9.66 2.07
N LYS A 212 -8.07 -8.95 2.23
CA LYS A 212 -9.33 -9.47 2.77
C LYS A 212 -10.50 -8.96 1.93
N GLN A 213 -11.69 -9.51 2.18
CA GLN A 213 -12.92 -9.04 1.55
C GLN A 213 -14.11 -9.12 2.49
N TYR A 214 -15.03 -8.17 2.33
CA TYR A 214 -16.22 -8.03 3.15
C TYR A 214 -17.41 -7.60 2.29
N THR A 215 -18.62 -7.97 2.68
CA THR A 215 -19.83 -7.42 2.03
C THR A 215 -20.11 -6.03 2.58
N VAL A 216 -20.44 -5.07 1.71
CA VAL A 216 -20.94 -3.74 2.11
C VAL A 216 -22.12 -3.90 3.05
N GLY A 217 -22.14 -3.14 4.15
CA GLY A 217 -23.18 -3.25 5.17
C GLY A 217 -22.99 -4.39 6.18
N SER A 218 -21.89 -5.16 6.10
CA SER A 218 -21.56 -6.18 7.11
C SER A 218 -21.59 -5.59 8.51
N SER A 219 -22.12 -6.34 9.48
CA SER A 219 -22.17 -5.92 10.89
C SER A 219 -20.79 -5.74 11.53
N SER A 220 -19.76 -6.40 10.99
CA SER A 220 -18.37 -6.25 11.42
C SER A 220 -17.73 -4.94 10.96
N ILE A 221 -18.29 -4.27 9.96
CA ILE A 221 -17.82 -2.97 9.53
C ILE A 221 -18.43 -1.91 10.43
N TYR A 222 -17.57 -1.11 11.08
CA TYR A 222 -18.01 0.02 11.88
C TYR A 222 -18.33 1.23 11.01
N GLY A 223 -17.49 1.49 10.01
CA GLY A 223 -17.65 2.55 9.02
C GLY A 223 -16.35 2.88 8.32
N TYR A 224 -16.34 4.03 7.64
CA TYR A 224 -15.24 4.44 6.78
C TYR A 224 -14.81 5.88 7.05
N GLY A 225 -13.50 6.08 7.20
CA GLY A 225 -12.88 7.39 7.04
C GLY A 225 -12.68 7.66 5.54
N VAL A 226 -13.15 8.81 5.07
CA VAL A 226 -13.05 9.23 3.66
C VAL A 226 -12.09 10.42 3.59
N PRO A 227 -10.79 10.18 3.29
CA PRO A 227 -9.81 11.25 3.26
C PRO A 227 -10.09 12.26 2.14
N ALA A 228 -9.76 13.52 2.36
CA ALA A 228 -9.89 14.58 1.36
C ALA A 228 -8.65 14.67 0.47
N TYR A 229 -8.48 13.68 -0.38
CA TYR A 229 -7.35 13.59 -1.32
C TYR A 229 -7.28 14.75 -2.31
#